data_c9f28b2a40d606bb353a04bf40c08a87
#
_entry.id   c9f28b2a40d606bb353a04bf40c08a87
#
_cell.length_a   1.000
_cell.length_b   1.000
_cell.length_c   1.000
_cell.angle_alpha   90.00
_cell.angle_beta   90.00
_cell.angle_gamma   90.00
#
_symmetry.space_group_name_H-M   'P 1'
#
loop_
_entity.id
_entity.type
_entity.pdbx_description
1 polymer ?
#
loop_
_entity_poly.entity_id
_entity_poly.type
_entity_poly.pdbx_seq_one_letter_code
_entity_poly.pdbx_strand_id
1 'polypeptide(L)'
;MNKIIAIDFDGTLFITDWPTIIEPNWEIINKAKTEKQNGAKLILWTCRCGKYLDDAIEACRRVGIIFDAVNENLPESIEMFDGTSSRKVFANEYWDDLSWNPTYDVLLQNTTLK
;
A
#
# COMPACT_ATOMS: atom_id res chain seq x y z
N MET A 1 -4.32 12.00 14.39
CA MET A 1 -4.64 11.51 13.05
C MET A 1 -4.12 10.08 12.88
N ASN A 2 -4.86 9.21 12.25
CA ASN A 2 -4.43 7.84 12.03
C ASN A 2 -3.30 7.77 11.02
N LYS A 3 -2.39 6.80 11.23
CA LYS A 3 -1.38 6.45 10.24
C LYS A 3 -2.06 5.89 8.99
N ILE A 4 -1.64 6.32 7.83
CA ILE A 4 -2.18 5.88 6.54
C ILE A 4 -1.06 5.15 5.79
N ILE A 5 -1.36 3.94 5.32
CA ILE A 5 -0.42 3.10 4.59
C ILE A 5 -1.02 2.76 3.24
N ALA A 6 -0.32 3.11 2.17
CA ALA A 6 -0.67 2.71 0.82
C ALA A 6 0.16 1.47 0.46
N ILE A 7 -0.50 0.37 0.10
CA ILE A 7 0.15 -0.93 -0.08
C ILE A 7 -0.10 -1.43 -1.51
N ASP A 8 0.99 -1.76 -2.21
CA ASP A 8 0.94 -2.41 -3.50
C ASP A 8 0.49 -3.88 -3.36
N PHE A 9 -0.06 -4.44 -4.44
CA PHE A 9 -0.55 -5.81 -4.46
C PHE A 9 0.48 -6.79 -5.01
N ASP A 10 0.82 -6.63 -6.31
CA ASP A 10 1.70 -7.57 -7.01
C ASP A 10 3.13 -7.46 -6.48
N GLY A 11 3.68 -8.56 -5.98
CA GLY A 11 5.02 -8.61 -5.43
C GLY A 11 5.14 -8.08 -3.99
N THR A 12 4.09 -7.52 -3.41
CA THR A 12 4.09 -7.00 -2.04
C THR A 12 3.16 -7.82 -1.16
N LEU A 13 1.84 -7.71 -1.35
CA LEU A 13 0.87 -8.50 -0.57
C LEU A 13 0.78 -9.94 -1.06
N PHE A 14 0.91 -10.16 -2.36
CA PHE A 14 0.83 -11.47 -2.97
C PHE A 14 1.95 -11.68 -3.96
N ILE A 15 2.44 -12.91 -4.03
CA ILE A 15 3.31 -13.37 -5.10
C ILE A 15 2.41 -13.65 -6.30
N THR A 16 2.76 -13.05 -7.44
CA THR A 16 1.94 -13.14 -8.65
C THR A 16 2.82 -13.42 -9.88
N ASP A 17 2.20 -14.04 -10.88
CA ASP A 17 2.70 -14.10 -12.25
C ASP A 17 1.63 -13.42 -13.09
N TRP A 18 1.79 -12.12 -13.30
CA TRP A 18 0.78 -11.25 -13.87
C TRP A 18 -0.01 -11.88 -15.01
N PRO A 19 -1.34 -11.90 -14.98
CA PRO A 19 -2.21 -11.39 -13.92
C PRO A 19 -2.58 -12.43 -12.85
N THR A 20 -1.96 -13.62 -12.88
CA THR A 20 -2.28 -14.76 -12.01
C THR A 20 -1.79 -14.52 -10.59
N ILE A 21 -2.69 -14.69 -9.64
CA ILE A 21 -2.39 -14.60 -8.20
C ILE A 21 -1.95 -15.99 -7.75
N ILE A 22 -0.72 -16.09 -7.24
CA ILE A 22 -0.13 -17.41 -6.89
C ILE A 22 -0.32 -17.72 -5.42
N GLU A 23 0.24 -16.89 -4.53
CA GLU A 23 0.17 -17.16 -3.10
C GLU A 23 0.32 -15.89 -2.26
N PRO A 24 -0.23 -15.88 -1.03
CA PRO A 24 -0.05 -14.74 -0.13
C PRO A 24 1.40 -14.59 0.32
N ASN A 25 1.83 -13.34 0.48
CA ASN A 25 3.05 -13.01 1.20
C ASN A 25 2.67 -12.79 2.67
N TRP A 26 2.64 -13.84 3.44
CA TRP A 26 2.13 -13.82 4.81
C TRP A 26 2.86 -12.83 5.72
N GLU A 27 4.15 -12.63 5.51
CA GLU A 27 4.91 -11.67 6.31
C GLU A 27 4.35 -10.26 6.18
N ILE A 28 4.10 -9.84 4.94
CA ILE A 28 3.54 -8.50 4.68
C ILE A 28 2.05 -8.43 5.06
N ILE A 29 1.30 -9.48 4.76
CA ILE A 29 -0.13 -9.55 5.14
C ILE A 29 -0.29 -9.42 6.65
N ASN A 30 0.48 -10.18 7.41
CA ASN A 30 0.39 -10.13 8.87
C ASN A 30 0.81 -8.76 9.42
N LYS A 31 1.83 -8.15 8.82
CA LYS A 31 2.26 -6.80 9.18
C LYS A 31 1.15 -5.78 8.92
N ALA A 32 0.49 -5.86 7.76
CA ALA A 32 -0.61 -4.97 7.43
C ALA A 32 -1.79 -5.13 8.39
N LYS A 33 -2.12 -6.38 8.73
CA LYS A 33 -3.20 -6.66 9.69
C LYS A 33 -2.89 -6.11 11.08
N THR A 34 -1.65 -6.24 11.53
CA THR A 34 -1.21 -5.68 12.81
C THR A 34 -1.31 -4.16 12.81
N GLU A 35 -0.87 -3.51 11.74
CA GLU A 35 -0.98 -2.06 11.60
C GLU A 35 -2.44 -1.62 11.67
N LYS A 36 -3.34 -2.31 10.98
CA LYS A 36 -4.76 -1.98 11.01
C LYS A 36 -5.36 -2.17 12.40
N GLN A 37 -4.98 -3.23 13.12
CA GLN A 37 -5.41 -3.44 14.51
C GLN A 37 -4.96 -2.31 15.42
N ASN A 38 -3.82 -1.70 15.13
CA ASN A 38 -3.27 -0.56 15.89
C ASN A 38 -3.82 0.79 15.40
N GLY A 39 -4.84 0.79 14.58
CA GLY A 39 -5.55 2.00 14.17
C GLY A 39 -5.12 2.58 12.82
N ALA A 40 -4.21 1.95 12.09
CA ALA A 40 -3.83 2.43 10.76
C ALA A 40 -4.98 2.28 9.77
N LYS A 41 -5.03 3.19 8.80
CA LYS A 41 -5.90 3.10 7.64
C LYS A 41 -5.09 2.55 6.47
N LEU A 42 -5.69 1.66 5.68
CA LEU A 42 -5.02 0.99 4.57
C LEU A 42 -5.65 1.39 3.25
N ILE A 43 -4.80 1.78 2.30
CA ILE A 43 -5.17 2.05 0.92
C ILE A 43 -4.55 0.97 0.04
N LEU A 44 -5.34 0.29 -0.78
CA LEU A 44 -4.78 -0.56 -1.83
C LEU A 44 -4.32 0.36 -2.97
N TRP A 45 -3.01 0.33 -3.27
CA TRP A 45 -2.38 1.22 -4.23
C TRP A 45 -1.73 0.38 -5.33
N THR A 46 -2.45 0.14 -6.43
CA THR A 46 -2.07 -0.85 -7.44
C THR A 46 -2.35 -0.34 -8.86
N CYS A 47 -1.57 -0.85 -9.81
CA CYS A 47 -1.84 -0.64 -11.24
C CYS A 47 -3.00 -1.50 -11.77
N ARG A 48 -3.49 -2.45 -10.98
CA ARG A 48 -4.62 -3.28 -11.40
C ARG A 48 -5.88 -2.45 -11.55
N CYS A 49 -6.69 -2.79 -12.54
CA CYS A 49 -8.00 -2.17 -12.77
C CYS A 49 -8.99 -3.24 -13.26
N GLY A 50 -10.28 -2.89 -13.32
CA GLY A 50 -11.33 -3.78 -13.80
C GLY A 50 -11.37 -5.10 -13.04
N LYS A 51 -11.53 -6.19 -13.77
CA LYS A 51 -11.61 -7.54 -13.20
C LYS A 51 -10.37 -7.91 -12.40
N TYR A 52 -9.19 -7.52 -12.89
CA TYR A 52 -7.93 -7.85 -12.18
C TYR A 52 -7.84 -7.16 -10.83
N LEU A 53 -8.41 -5.95 -10.72
CA LEU A 53 -8.52 -5.25 -9.44
C LEU A 53 -9.52 -5.96 -8.52
N ASP A 54 -10.66 -6.36 -9.03
CA ASP A 54 -11.67 -7.09 -8.25
C ASP A 54 -11.09 -8.39 -7.70
N ASP A 55 -10.31 -9.12 -8.50
CA ASP A 55 -9.64 -10.33 -8.08
C ASP A 55 -8.66 -10.06 -6.94
N ALA A 56 -7.91 -8.96 -7.02
CA ALA A 56 -6.95 -8.58 -5.96
C ALA A 56 -7.66 -8.23 -4.65
N ILE A 57 -8.74 -7.46 -4.73
CA ILE A 57 -9.53 -7.08 -3.55
C ILE A 57 -10.09 -8.33 -2.87
N GLU A 58 -10.62 -9.27 -3.66
CA GLU A 58 -11.18 -10.51 -3.14
C GLU A 58 -10.10 -11.39 -2.50
N ALA A 59 -8.92 -11.48 -3.12
CA ALA A 59 -7.81 -12.24 -2.55
C ALA A 59 -7.40 -11.66 -1.19
N CYS A 60 -7.33 -10.33 -1.08
CA CYS A 60 -7.02 -9.67 0.19
C CYS A 60 -8.10 -9.90 1.24
N ARG A 61 -9.37 -9.83 0.84
CA ARG A 61 -10.49 -10.10 1.74
C ARG A 61 -10.39 -11.50 2.34
N ARG A 62 -10.04 -12.50 1.52
CA ARG A 62 -9.92 -13.89 1.96
C ARG A 62 -8.82 -14.10 3.01
N VAL A 63 -7.78 -13.28 2.99
CA VAL A 63 -6.72 -13.35 4.01
C VAL A 63 -6.94 -12.36 5.16
N GLY A 64 -8.10 -11.71 5.19
CA GLY A 64 -8.52 -10.87 6.31
C GLY A 64 -8.13 -9.40 6.21
N ILE A 65 -7.85 -8.90 5.01
CA ILE A 65 -7.57 -7.47 4.81
C ILE A 65 -8.74 -6.80 4.11
N ILE A 66 -9.32 -5.79 4.77
CA ILE A 66 -10.32 -4.90 4.20
C ILE A 66 -9.69 -3.51 4.09
N PHE A 67 -9.67 -2.97 2.87
CA PHE A 67 -9.07 -1.65 2.64
C PHE A 67 -10.07 -0.54 2.93
N ASP A 68 -9.54 0.59 3.40
CA ASP A 68 -10.35 1.79 3.67
C ASP A 68 -10.54 2.63 2.41
N ALA A 69 -9.66 2.45 1.42
CA ALA A 69 -9.79 3.02 0.08
C ALA A 69 -9.00 2.18 -0.91
N VAL A 70 -9.34 2.31 -2.20
CA VAL A 70 -8.68 1.59 -3.30
C VAL A 70 -8.33 2.60 -4.38
N ASN A 71 -7.05 2.80 -4.62
CA ASN A 71 -6.52 3.69 -5.65
C ASN A 71 -7.04 5.13 -5.57
N GLU A 72 -7.41 5.56 -4.37
CA GLU A 72 -7.87 6.92 -4.13
C GLU A 72 -7.56 7.35 -2.70
N ASN A 73 -7.56 8.67 -2.48
CA ASN A 73 -7.37 9.22 -1.15
C ASN A 73 -8.53 8.86 -0.22
N LEU A 74 -8.21 8.74 1.08
CA LEU A 74 -9.23 8.62 2.10
C LEU A 74 -10.09 9.89 2.14
N PRO A 75 -11.40 9.78 2.46
CA PRO A 75 -12.27 10.95 2.59
C PRO A 75 -11.72 12.01 3.55
N GLU A 76 -11.15 11.59 4.67
CA GLU A 76 -10.55 12.51 5.65
C GLU A 76 -9.34 13.25 5.09
N SER A 77 -8.57 12.64 4.19
CA SER A 77 -7.45 13.31 3.52
C SER A 77 -7.94 14.36 2.54
N ILE A 78 -8.99 14.05 1.79
CA ILE A 78 -9.62 14.99 0.84
C ILE A 78 -10.12 16.23 1.60
N GLU A 79 -10.78 16.03 2.73
CA GLU A 79 -11.27 17.12 3.56
C GLU A 79 -10.11 17.99 4.08
N MET A 80 -9.01 17.35 4.52
CA MET A 80 -7.82 18.07 5.00
C MET A 80 -7.19 18.95 3.91
N PHE A 81 -7.32 18.58 2.64
CA PHE A 81 -6.83 19.35 1.49
C PHE A 81 -7.92 20.19 0.82
N ASP A 82 -8.89 20.69 1.60
CA ASP A 82 -9.95 21.61 1.16
C ASP A 82 -10.84 21.03 0.05
N GLY A 83 -11.11 19.72 0.11
CA GLY A 83 -11.97 19.05 -0.85
C GLY A 83 -11.31 18.68 -2.17
N THR A 84 -9.99 18.87 -2.30
CA THR A 84 -9.25 18.45 -3.49
C THR A 84 -8.63 17.08 -3.30
N SER A 85 -8.54 16.32 -4.39
CA SER A 85 -7.93 14.99 -4.36
C SER A 85 -6.87 14.89 -5.46
N SER A 86 -5.63 14.63 -5.05
CA SER A 86 -4.53 14.40 -5.99
C SER A 86 -4.58 12.97 -6.50
N ARG A 87 -3.98 12.73 -7.68
CA ARG A 87 -3.84 11.36 -8.21
C ARG A 87 -2.91 10.52 -7.36
N LYS A 88 -1.80 11.10 -6.90
CA LYS A 88 -0.96 10.42 -5.92
C LYS A 88 -1.67 10.47 -4.58
N VAL A 89 -2.00 9.32 -4.03
CA VAL A 89 -2.67 9.26 -2.73
C VAL A 89 -1.71 9.71 -1.62
N PHE A 90 -2.27 10.42 -0.64
CA PHE A 90 -1.55 10.77 0.56
C PHE A 90 -1.46 9.56 1.49
N ALA A 91 -0.25 9.21 1.90
CA ALA A 91 -0.01 8.17 2.90
C ALA A 91 1.26 8.50 3.69
N ASN A 92 1.32 8.00 4.92
CA ASN A 92 2.52 8.14 5.75
C ASN A 92 3.61 7.15 5.31
N GLU A 93 3.19 6.00 4.76
CA GLU A 93 4.09 4.97 4.25
C GLU A 93 3.54 4.40 2.95
N TYR A 94 4.44 4.07 2.04
CA TYR A 94 4.11 3.38 0.79
C TYR A 94 4.88 2.07 0.78
N TRP A 95 4.14 0.95 0.82
CA TRP A 95 4.74 -0.38 0.78
C TRP A 95 4.69 -0.91 -0.64
N ASP A 96 5.85 -1.05 -1.26
CA ASP A 96 5.98 -1.43 -2.66
C ASP A 96 7.30 -2.17 -2.85
N ASP A 97 7.27 -3.29 -3.59
CA ASP A 97 8.44 -4.12 -3.85
C ASP A 97 9.47 -3.45 -4.78
N LEU A 98 9.02 -2.52 -5.61
CA LEU A 98 9.87 -1.83 -6.59
C LEU A 98 10.27 -0.41 -6.17
N SER A 99 9.88 0.01 -4.97
CA SER A 99 10.21 1.34 -4.49
C SER A 99 11.69 1.48 -4.20
N TRP A 100 12.24 2.62 -4.59
CA TRP A 100 13.59 3.03 -4.26
C TRP A 100 13.55 4.44 -3.68
N ASN A 101 14.23 4.64 -2.55
CA ASN A 101 14.32 5.95 -1.92
C ASN A 101 15.72 6.54 -2.13
N PRO A 102 15.93 7.38 -3.17
CA PRO A 102 17.24 7.93 -3.47
C PRO A 102 17.76 8.85 -2.36
N THR A 103 16.87 9.52 -1.64
CA THR A 103 17.28 10.38 -0.52
C THR A 103 17.92 9.55 0.58
N TYR A 104 17.32 8.42 0.92
CA TYR A 104 17.87 7.50 1.92
C TYR A 104 19.21 6.95 1.48
N ASP A 105 19.34 6.52 0.22
CA ASP A 105 20.59 5.99 -0.31
C ASP A 105 21.72 7.05 -0.30
N VAL A 106 21.41 8.28 -0.65
CA VAL A 106 22.38 9.39 -0.61
C VAL A 106 22.85 9.64 0.82
N LEU A 107 21.94 9.67 1.78
CA LEU A 107 22.29 9.84 3.19
C LEU A 107 23.15 8.69 3.70
N LEU A 108 22.82 7.47 3.32
CA LEU A 108 23.57 6.28 3.73
C LEU A 108 24.98 6.30 3.16
N GLN A 109 25.16 6.66 1.89
CA GLN A 109 26.47 6.79 1.25
C GLN A 109 27.31 7.85 1.94
N ASN A 110 26.75 9.01 2.24
CA ASN A 110 27.47 10.08 2.95
C ASN A 110 27.90 9.65 4.33
N THR A 111 27.11 8.82 5.01
CA THR A 111 27.47 8.28 6.33
C THR A 111 28.61 7.29 6.24
N THR A 112 28.58 6.41 5.25
CA THR A 112 29.61 5.36 5.09
C THR A 112 30.94 5.90 4.62
N LEU A 113 30.97 7.05 3.96
CA LEU A 113 32.20 7.69 3.47
C LEU A 113 32.97 8.44 4.56
N LYS A 114 32.40 8.54 5.72
CA LYS A 114 33.02 9.20 6.86
C LYS A 114 33.70 8.17 7.77
#